data_6dda1d271d01d73000c1ea4a9213e08e
#
_entry.id   6dda1d271d01d73000c1ea4a9213e08e
#
_cell.length_a   1.000
_cell.length_b   1.000
_cell.length_c   1.000
_cell.angle_alpha   90.00
_cell.angle_beta   90.00
_cell.angle_gamma   90.00
#
_symmetry.space_group_name_H-M   'P 1'
#
loop_
_entity.id
_entity.type
_entity.pdbx_description
1 polymer ?
#
loop_
_entity_poly.entity_id
_entity_poly.type
_entity_poly.pdbx_seq_one_letter_code
_entity_poly.pdbx_strand_id
1 'polypeptide(L)'
;MILFNGKEVKFMKEKKLSINAIRIIFLVPIFVMMIIFACVAAYVMHNATKDSGWTVTQYSDLTGGQAGFYTLEDGTGHFLIVDGGWAGNEARVRDAIKMHNNHVDAWILTHPHQDHIGAFNAIYANSDGITIDRIYDSPVDYDVVKDRGEKWDDLAVFEEYRKLTKNADNITHLNRGEELDLYGLHIKVYNAYDRYVLDNSNDITNDSSLVFKASYGNSSMIFCGDIKYQMEDILTELYGSELRCGCIQAGHHGNWSFSDEFYDNTGASTVFIDSPAWIMQDSQYPAYELAEHLKEKGVTVKDFTTTPNVYQLY
;
A
#
# COMPACT_ATOMS: atom_id res chain seq x y z
N MET A 1 -48.91 -57.65 -52.62
CA MET A 1 -49.90 -56.71 -53.19
C MET A 1 -51.22 -56.96 -52.48
N ILE A 2 -51.54 -56.24 -51.48
CA ILE A 2 -52.84 -56.35 -50.77
C ILE A 2 -53.49 -54.97 -50.93
N LEU A 3 -54.56 -54.94 -51.73
CA LEU A 3 -55.38 -53.74 -51.96
C LEU A 3 -56.39 -53.65 -50.81
N PHE A 4 -56.37 -52.63 -50.02
CA PHE A 4 -57.45 -52.21 -49.14
C PHE A 4 -57.90 -50.78 -49.53
N ASN A 5 -59.10 -50.63 -50.00
CA ASN A 5 -59.90 -49.41 -50.14
C ASN A 5 -59.21 -48.21 -50.81
N GLY A 6 -58.85 -48.28 -52.06
CA GLY A 6 -58.83 -47.16 -52.99
C GLY A 6 -58.25 -45.83 -52.57
N LYS A 7 -57.30 -45.74 -51.58
CA LYS A 7 -56.57 -44.52 -51.22
C LYS A 7 -55.10 -44.83 -51.20
N GLU A 8 -54.32 -44.18 -52.08
CA GLU A 8 -52.89 -44.19 -52.06
C GLU A 8 -52.38 -43.55 -50.76
N VAL A 9 -51.73 -44.36 -49.95
CA VAL A 9 -50.96 -43.81 -48.78
C VAL A 9 -49.61 -43.30 -49.28
N LYS A 10 -49.51 -42.01 -49.43
CA LYS A 10 -48.25 -41.34 -49.69
C LYS A 10 -47.34 -41.48 -48.44
N PHE A 11 -46.38 -42.34 -48.50
CA PHE A 11 -45.30 -42.37 -47.52
C PHE A 11 -44.52 -41.04 -47.62
N MET A 12 -44.56 -40.23 -46.59
CA MET A 12 -43.68 -39.06 -46.46
C MET A 12 -42.23 -39.53 -46.42
N LYS A 13 -41.42 -39.13 -47.42
CA LYS A 13 -40.00 -39.38 -47.47
C LYS A 13 -39.39 -38.66 -46.25
N GLU A 14 -38.89 -39.39 -45.27
CA GLU A 14 -38.06 -38.82 -44.22
C GLU A 14 -36.88 -38.11 -44.85
N LYS A 15 -36.80 -36.79 -44.65
CA LYS A 15 -35.65 -35.99 -45.05
C LYS A 15 -34.50 -36.36 -44.09
N LYS A 16 -33.58 -37.24 -44.50
CA LYS A 16 -32.33 -37.47 -43.79
C LYS A 16 -31.54 -36.12 -43.78
N LEU A 17 -31.37 -35.50 -42.62
CA LEU A 17 -30.49 -34.36 -42.45
C LEU A 17 -29.06 -34.79 -42.87
N SER A 18 -28.37 -33.92 -43.63
CA SER A 18 -26.98 -34.16 -43.96
C SER A 18 -26.11 -34.11 -42.69
N ILE A 19 -25.02 -34.86 -42.67
CA ILE A 19 -24.06 -34.88 -41.55
C ILE A 19 -23.59 -33.46 -41.20
N ASN A 20 -23.44 -32.58 -42.20
CA ASN A 20 -23.06 -31.19 -42.00
C ASN A 20 -24.18 -30.35 -41.29
N ALA A 21 -25.47 -30.62 -41.64
CA ALA A 21 -26.58 -29.97 -40.96
C ALA A 21 -26.67 -30.41 -39.49
N ILE A 22 -26.42 -31.68 -39.18
CA ILE A 22 -26.39 -32.21 -37.80
C ILE A 22 -25.23 -31.57 -37.04
N ARG A 23 -24.04 -31.46 -37.64
CA ARG A 23 -22.87 -30.74 -37.01
C ARG A 23 -23.17 -29.29 -36.70
N ILE A 24 -23.82 -28.55 -37.59
CA ILE A 24 -24.17 -27.15 -37.36
C ILE A 24 -25.21 -27.04 -36.23
N ILE A 25 -26.23 -27.91 -36.20
CA ILE A 25 -27.29 -27.85 -35.19
C ILE A 25 -26.74 -28.12 -33.77
N PHE A 26 -25.74 -28.98 -33.61
CA PHE A 26 -25.22 -29.35 -32.30
C PHE A 26 -23.93 -28.62 -31.91
N LEU A 27 -22.99 -28.37 -32.83
CA LEU A 27 -21.73 -27.73 -32.51
C LEU A 27 -21.81 -26.20 -32.34
N VAL A 28 -22.68 -25.56 -33.14
CA VAL A 28 -22.84 -24.08 -33.03
C VAL A 28 -23.43 -23.67 -31.67
N PRO A 29 -24.50 -24.31 -31.14
CA PRO A 29 -24.99 -23.99 -29.80
C PRO A 29 -23.96 -24.25 -28.69
N ILE A 30 -23.20 -25.35 -28.79
CA ILE A 30 -22.14 -25.67 -27.83
C ILE A 30 -21.06 -24.56 -27.84
N PHE A 31 -20.62 -24.14 -29.01
CA PHE A 31 -19.63 -23.08 -29.15
C PHE A 31 -20.14 -21.72 -28.63
N VAL A 32 -21.40 -21.38 -28.92
CA VAL A 32 -22.05 -20.17 -28.38
C VAL A 32 -22.16 -20.23 -26.86
N MET A 33 -22.55 -21.39 -26.30
CA MET A 33 -22.57 -21.54 -24.83
C MET A 33 -21.19 -21.42 -24.18
N MET A 34 -20.15 -21.95 -24.81
CA MET A 34 -18.77 -21.78 -24.32
C MET A 34 -18.34 -20.30 -24.30
N ILE A 35 -18.69 -19.54 -25.34
CA ILE A 35 -18.41 -18.09 -25.40
C ILE A 35 -19.19 -17.36 -24.29
N ILE A 36 -20.47 -17.65 -24.13
CA ILE A 36 -21.29 -17.03 -23.07
C ILE A 36 -20.71 -17.35 -21.70
N PHE A 37 -20.34 -18.62 -21.46
CA PHE A 37 -19.73 -19.03 -20.19
C PHE A 37 -18.41 -18.32 -19.95
N ALA A 38 -17.54 -18.19 -20.95
CA ALA A 38 -16.29 -17.45 -20.85
C ALA A 38 -16.52 -15.95 -20.55
N CYS A 39 -17.51 -15.33 -21.21
CA CYS A 39 -17.87 -13.94 -20.96
C CYS A 39 -18.46 -13.74 -19.56
N VAL A 40 -19.32 -14.65 -19.09
CA VAL A 40 -19.88 -14.59 -17.73
C VAL A 40 -18.79 -14.82 -16.69
N ALA A 41 -17.91 -15.80 -16.91
CA ALA A 41 -16.77 -16.04 -16.02
C ALA A 41 -15.85 -14.84 -15.95
N ALA A 42 -15.50 -14.22 -17.08
CA ALA A 42 -14.70 -13.01 -17.13
C ALA A 42 -15.40 -11.83 -16.41
N TYR A 43 -16.71 -11.66 -16.60
CA TYR A 43 -17.51 -10.64 -15.92
C TYR A 43 -17.54 -10.86 -14.39
N VAL A 44 -17.77 -12.11 -13.96
CA VAL A 44 -17.79 -12.47 -12.53
C VAL A 44 -16.41 -12.28 -11.91
N MET A 45 -15.35 -12.71 -12.60
CA MET A 45 -13.98 -12.50 -12.14
C MET A 45 -13.63 -11.01 -12.05
N HIS A 46 -13.98 -10.22 -13.07
CA HIS A 46 -13.75 -8.77 -13.08
C HIS A 46 -14.48 -8.07 -11.92
N ASN A 47 -15.73 -8.43 -11.63
CA ASN A 47 -16.45 -7.84 -10.52
C ASN A 47 -15.97 -8.36 -9.15
N ALA A 48 -15.57 -9.63 -9.05
CA ALA A 48 -15.00 -10.19 -7.83
C ALA A 48 -13.66 -9.50 -7.47
N THR A 49 -12.83 -9.17 -8.47
CA THR A 49 -11.59 -8.42 -8.24
C THR A 49 -11.84 -6.94 -7.90
N LYS A 50 -12.93 -6.37 -8.40
CA LYS A 50 -13.30 -4.98 -8.14
C LYS A 50 -13.75 -4.73 -6.69
N ASP A 51 -14.24 -5.77 -6.00
CA ASP A 51 -14.69 -5.72 -4.59
C ASP A 51 -13.63 -6.23 -3.60
N SER A 52 -12.41 -6.55 -4.05
CA SER A 52 -11.37 -7.15 -3.19
C SER A 52 -10.73 -6.19 -2.20
N GLY A 53 -10.97 -4.87 -2.34
CA GLY A 53 -10.34 -3.85 -1.50
C GLY A 53 -8.82 -3.75 -1.73
N TRP A 54 -8.12 -3.20 -0.74
CA TRP A 54 -6.68 -3.06 -0.75
C TRP A 54 -6.03 -3.89 0.35
N THR A 55 -4.96 -4.59 0.01
CA THR A 55 -4.12 -5.33 0.96
C THR A 55 -2.90 -4.48 1.30
N VAL A 56 -2.75 -4.13 2.56
CA VAL A 56 -1.55 -3.47 3.07
C VAL A 56 -0.65 -4.52 3.70
N THR A 57 0.61 -4.58 3.28
CA THR A 57 1.59 -5.53 3.81
C THR A 57 2.80 -4.81 4.38
N GLN A 58 3.12 -5.05 5.66
CA GLN A 58 4.33 -4.59 6.34
C GLN A 58 5.43 -5.64 6.19
N TYR A 59 6.64 -5.20 5.88
CA TYR A 59 7.83 -6.05 5.81
C TYR A 59 8.88 -5.64 6.84
N SER A 60 9.59 -6.63 7.40
CA SER A 60 10.72 -6.38 8.30
C SER A 60 11.97 -5.97 7.52
N ASP A 61 12.91 -5.35 8.20
CA ASP A 61 14.27 -5.16 7.69
C ASP A 61 15.04 -6.47 7.57
N LEU A 62 15.79 -6.65 6.47
CA LEU A 62 16.63 -7.84 6.23
C LEU A 62 17.90 -7.86 7.09
N THR A 63 18.32 -6.69 7.56
CA THR A 63 19.55 -6.57 8.38
C THR A 63 19.26 -6.69 9.87
N GLY A 64 17.98 -6.77 10.26
CA GLY A 64 17.54 -6.89 11.65
C GLY A 64 17.42 -5.56 12.38
N GLY A 65 17.38 -4.45 11.65
CA GLY A 65 17.14 -3.09 12.17
C GLY A 65 15.66 -2.72 12.19
N GLN A 66 15.40 -1.44 12.51
CA GLN A 66 14.14 -0.74 12.23
C GLN A 66 14.13 -0.30 10.78
N ALA A 67 12.98 -0.23 10.14
CA ALA A 67 12.84 0.28 8.78
C ALA A 67 11.37 0.48 8.38
N GLY A 68 11.06 1.50 7.60
CA GLY A 68 9.75 1.66 6.97
C GLY A 68 9.70 0.95 5.63
N PHE A 69 8.87 -0.10 5.49
CA PHE A 69 8.57 -0.71 4.18
C PHE A 69 7.20 -1.36 4.17
N TYR A 70 6.33 -0.81 3.31
CA TYR A 70 4.98 -1.31 3.09
C TYR A 70 4.67 -1.42 1.61
N THR A 71 3.81 -2.39 1.26
CA THR A 71 3.16 -2.44 -0.05
C THR A 71 1.65 -2.34 0.12
N LEU A 72 0.99 -1.73 -0.86
CA LEU A 72 -0.46 -1.72 -0.99
C LEU A 72 -0.80 -2.26 -2.37
N GLU A 73 -1.65 -3.28 -2.41
CA GLU A 73 -2.09 -3.89 -3.66
C GLU A 73 -3.61 -4.08 -3.67
N ASP A 74 -4.23 -3.86 -4.82
CA ASP A 74 -5.63 -4.16 -5.05
C ASP A 74 -5.80 -5.45 -5.87
N GLY A 75 -7.03 -5.98 -5.89
CA GLY A 75 -7.33 -7.18 -6.68
C GLY A 75 -7.36 -6.95 -8.20
N THR A 76 -7.13 -5.72 -8.67
CA THR A 76 -7.16 -5.37 -10.10
C THR A 76 -5.75 -5.23 -10.70
N GLY A 77 -4.72 -5.24 -9.84
CA GLY A 77 -3.32 -5.23 -10.22
C GLY A 77 -2.60 -3.90 -9.99
N HIS A 78 -3.24 -2.93 -9.33
CA HIS A 78 -2.55 -1.71 -8.90
C HIS A 78 -1.67 -2.00 -7.69
N PHE A 79 -0.46 -1.42 -7.71
CA PHE A 79 0.57 -1.66 -6.74
C PHE A 79 1.27 -0.37 -6.31
N LEU A 80 1.19 -0.08 -5.01
CA LEU A 80 1.82 1.08 -4.40
C LEU A 80 2.85 0.63 -3.36
N ILE A 81 3.86 1.47 -3.15
CA ILE A 81 4.87 1.27 -2.11
C ILE A 81 4.90 2.49 -1.20
N VAL A 82 5.05 2.25 0.11
CA VAL A 82 5.38 3.29 1.09
C VAL A 82 6.75 2.98 1.66
N ASP A 83 7.70 3.91 1.47
CA ASP A 83 9.11 3.76 1.80
C ASP A 83 9.77 2.53 1.13
N GLY A 84 10.81 1.98 1.71
CA GLY A 84 11.51 0.80 1.14
C GLY A 84 12.57 0.25 2.07
N GLY A 85 12.79 0.92 3.20
CA GLY A 85 13.81 0.53 4.16
C GLY A 85 15.24 0.93 3.73
N TRP A 86 16.19 0.36 4.45
CA TRP A 86 17.63 0.51 4.17
C TRP A 86 17.99 0.07 2.75
N ALA A 87 19.11 0.55 2.22
CA ALA A 87 19.65 0.06 0.95
C ALA A 87 19.83 -1.47 0.93
N GLY A 88 20.10 -2.09 2.07
CA GLY A 88 20.19 -3.55 2.21
C GLY A 88 18.88 -4.29 1.94
N ASN A 89 17.75 -3.61 1.94
CA ASN A 89 16.44 -4.18 1.60
C ASN A 89 16.14 -4.20 0.08
N GLU A 90 17.01 -3.63 -0.76
CA GLU A 90 16.81 -3.53 -2.22
C GLU A 90 16.30 -4.84 -2.84
N ALA A 91 16.92 -5.97 -2.51
CA ALA A 91 16.53 -7.26 -3.08
C ALA A 91 15.06 -7.63 -2.75
N ARG A 92 14.63 -7.41 -1.50
CA ARG A 92 13.24 -7.67 -1.08
C ARG A 92 12.25 -6.75 -1.78
N VAL A 93 12.58 -5.46 -1.90
CA VAL A 93 11.72 -4.49 -2.58
C VAL A 93 11.59 -4.86 -4.05
N ARG A 94 12.71 -5.21 -4.72
CA ARG A 94 12.68 -5.71 -6.10
C ARG A 94 11.85 -6.98 -6.27
N ASP A 95 11.94 -7.92 -5.33
CA ASP A 95 11.11 -9.13 -5.36
C ASP A 95 9.63 -8.81 -5.25
N ALA A 96 9.24 -7.87 -4.39
CA ALA A 96 7.86 -7.39 -4.32
C ALA A 96 7.41 -6.75 -5.64
N ILE A 97 8.21 -5.85 -6.21
CA ILE A 97 7.91 -5.18 -7.49
C ILE A 97 7.83 -6.18 -8.65
N LYS A 98 8.67 -7.20 -8.66
CA LYS A 98 8.68 -8.24 -9.70
C LYS A 98 7.37 -9.03 -9.75
N MET A 99 6.71 -9.25 -8.61
CA MET A 99 5.39 -9.90 -8.58
C MET A 99 4.32 -9.06 -9.28
N HIS A 100 4.56 -7.76 -9.46
CA HIS A 100 3.70 -6.81 -10.16
C HIS A 100 4.27 -6.38 -11.53
N ASN A 101 4.90 -7.33 -12.27
CA ASN A 101 5.42 -7.13 -13.63
C ASN A 101 6.49 -6.03 -13.73
N ASN A 102 7.29 -5.79 -12.70
CA ASN A 102 8.26 -4.71 -12.57
C ASN A 102 7.64 -3.31 -12.71
N HIS A 103 6.42 -3.14 -12.23
CA HIS A 103 5.69 -1.88 -12.31
C HIS A 103 5.21 -1.44 -10.93
N VAL A 104 5.37 -0.14 -10.64
CA VAL A 104 4.88 0.55 -9.44
C VAL A 104 4.03 1.73 -9.89
N ASP A 105 2.73 1.70 -9.57
CA ASP A 105 1.80 2.79 -9.91
C ASP A 105 2.10 4.07 -9.11
N ALA A 106 2.46 3.91 -7.82
CA ALA A 106 2.88 5.03 -7.00
C ALA A 106 3.85 4.58 -5.89
N TRP A 107 4.88 5.39 -5.64
CA TRP A 107 5.80 5.22 -4.53
C TRP A 107 5.73 6.44 -3.61
N ILE A 108 5.32 6.25 -2.37
CA ILE A 108 5.19 7.30 -1.36
C ILE A 108 6.41 7.22 -0.45
N LEU A 109 7.16 8.31 -0.35
CA LEU A 109 8.35 8.43 0.51
C LEU A 109 8.00 9.37 1.67
N THR A 110 8.03 8.83 2.90
CA THR A 110 7.58 9.60 4.07
C THR A 110 8.56 10.71 4.42
N HIS A 111 9.84 10.40 4.53
CA HIS A 111 10.91 11.35 4.84
C HIS A 111 12.29 10.79 4.41
N PRO A 112 13.34 11.62 4.30
CA PRO A 112 14.58 11.24 3.63
C PRO A 112 15.62 10.51 4.52
N HIS A 113 15.21 9.72 5.51
CA HIS A 113 16.15 8.86 6.25
C HIS A 113 16.50 7.57 5.51
N GLN A 114 17.67 7.05 5.79
CA GLN A 114 18.26 5.89 5.12
C GLN A 114 17.46 4.59 5.30
N ASP A 115 16.76 4.44 6.41
CA ASP A 115 15.91 3.29 6.73
C ASP A 115 14.47 3.43 6.18
N HIS A 116 14.25 4.47 5.37
CA HIS A 116 13.02 4.71 4.59
C HIS A 116 13.30 4.78 3.10
N ILE A 117 14.28 5.59 2.66
CA ILE A 117 14.53 5.80 1.22
C ILE A 117 15.76 5.08 0.69
N GLY A 118 16.50 4.32 1.52
CA GLY A 118 17.74 3.66 1.09
C GLY A 118 17.54 2.71 -0.07
N ALA A 119 16.55 1.82 0.00
CA ALA A 119 16.24 0.90 -1.10
C ALA A 119 15.64 1.62 -2.31
N PHE A 120 14.85 2.69 -2.12
CA PHE A 120 14.36 3.53 -3.20
C PHE A 120 15.53 4.11 -4.00
N ASN A 121 16.52 4.74 -3.34
CA ASN A 121 17.69 5.31 -4.00
C ASN A 121 18.44 4.25 -4.83
N ALA A 122 18.68 3.07 -4.27
CA ALA A 122 19.36 1.98 -4.96
C ALA A 122 18.60 1.52 -6.22
N ILE A 123 17.28 1.35 -6.10
CA ILE A 123 16.42 0.92 -7.22
C ILE A 123 16.28 2.04 -8.27
N TYR A 124 16.12 3.28 -7.84
CA TYR A 124 15.96 4.40 -8.76
C TYR A 124 17.25 4.72 -9.52
N ALA A 125 18.42 4.55 -8.88
CA ALA A 125 19.72 4.66 -9.53
C ALA A 125 19.97 3.59 -10.60
N ASN A 126 19.44 2.39 -10.40
CA ASN A 126 19.52 1.26 -11.33
C ASN A 126 18.17 0.53 -11.38
N SER A 127 17.28 0.99 -12.25
CA SER A 127 15.90 0.47 -12.30
C SER A 127 15.82 -1.00 -12.75
N ASP A 128 16.77 -1.48 -13.54
CA ASP A 128 16.80 -2.85 -14.09
C ASP A 128 15.43 -3.30 -14.67
N GLY A 129 14.81 -2.41 -15.44
CA GLY A 129 13.51 -2.64 -16.08
C GLY A 129 12.29 -2.39 -15.19
N ILE A 130 12.48 -1.90 -13.98
CA ILE A 130 11.39 -1.40 -13.13
C ILE A 130 10.92 -0.05 -13.67
N THR A 131 9.60 0.13 -13.72
CA THR A 131 8.93 1.39 -14.05
C THR A 131 8.17 1.90 -12.83
N ILE A 132 8.26 3.22 -12.60
CA ILE A 132 7.57 3.91 -11.50
C ILE A 132 6.80 5.06 -12.12
N ASP A 133 5.46 5.02 -12.06
CA ASP A 133 4.63 6.02 -12.70
C ASP A 133 4.63 7.34 -11.93
N ARG A 134 4.54 7.28 -10.60
CA ARG A 134 4.47 8.46 -9.73
C ARG A 134 5.27 8.26 -8.46
N ILE A 135 5.89 9.34 -8.01
CA ILE A 135 6.56 9.41 -6.72
C ILE A 135 5.93 10.57 -5.94
N TYR A 136 5.59 10.31 -4.68
CA TYR A 136 5.08 11.31 -3.75
C TYR A 136 6.02 11.41 -2.58
N ASP A 137 6.35 12.62 -2.16
CA ASP A 137 7.23 12.87 -1.03
C ASP A 137 6.82 14.11 -0.21
N SER A 138 7.45 14.28 0.95
CA SER A 138 7.43 15.52 1.72
C SER A 138 8.47 16.50 1.17
N PRO A 139 8.15 17.79 0.97
CA PRO A 139 9.08 18.78 0.37
C PRO A 139 10.17 19.24 1.34
N VAL A 140 10.90 18.30 1.94
CA VAL A 140 11.93 18.59 2.96
C VAL A 140 13.06 19.42 2.37
N ASP A 141 13.40 20.53 3.03
CA ASP A 141 14.49 21.39 2.61
C ASP A 141 15.84 20.85 3.09
N TYR A 142 16.67 20.42 2.13
CA TYR A 142 17.99 19.86 2.40
C TYR A 142 18.93 20.85 3.12
N ASP A 143 18.89 22.14 2.78
CA ASP A 143 19.78 23.12 3.39
C ASP A 143 19.38 23.36 4.85
N VAL A 144 18.10 23.27 5.16
CA VAL A 144 17.61 23.31 6.55
C VAL A 144 18.04 22.06 7.33
N VAL A 145 17.88 20.86 6.77
CA VAL A 145 18.36 19.63 7.42
C VAL A 145 19.87 19.67 7.62
N LYS A 146 20.63 20.15 6.65
CA LYS A 146 22.08 20.29 6.74
C LYS A 146 22.52 21.25 7.86
N ASP A 147 21.75 22.30 8.12
CA ASP A 147 22.07 23.32 9.14
C ASP A 147 21.55 22.95 10.53
N ARG A 148 20.38 22.33 10.60
CA ARG A 148 19.62 22.11 11.84
C ARG A 148 19.29 20.64 12.12
N GLY A 149 19.72 19.71 11.24
CA GLY A 149 19.45 18.28 11.38
C GLY A 149 20.21 17.65 12.53
N GLU A 150 19.82 16.46 12.88
CA GLU A 150 20.37 15.68 13.95
C GLU A 150 21.57 14.83 13.48
N LYS A 151 22.36 14.36 14.43
CA LYS A 151 23.56 13.56 14.14
C LYS A 151 23.29 12.20 13.49
N TRP A 152 22.05 11.74 13.53
CA TRP A 152 21.61 10.50 12.88
C TRP A 152 21.07 10.71 11.47
N ASP A 153 20.91 11.99 11.04
CA ASP A 153 20.53 12.29 9.67
C ASP A 153 21.69 11.95 8.72
N ASP A 154 21.46 10.97 7.82
CA ASP A 154 22.42 10.66 6.77
C ASP A 154 22.24 11.60 5.58
N LEU A 155 22.91 12.74 5.66
CA LEU A 155 22.88 13.74 4.59
C LEU A 155 23.33 13.19 3.23
N ALA A 156 24.17 12.15 3.20
CA ALA A 156 24.61 11.57 1.93
C ALA A 156 23.47 10.83 1.23
N VAL A 157 22.64 10.12 1.97
CA VAL A 157 21.45 9.44 1.42
C VAL A 157 20.43 10.47 0.91
N PHE A 158 20.19 11.53 1.65
CA PHE A 158 19.29 12.61 1.21
C PHE A 158 19.85 13.36 0.00
N GLU A 159 21.14 13.65 -0.04
CA GLU A 159 21.79 14.28 -1.19
C GLU A 159 21.72 13.38 -2.44
N GLU A 160 21.89 12.07 -2.27
CA GLU A 160 21.73 11.09 -3.35
C GLU A 160 20.30 11.12 -3.91
N TYR A 161 19.29 11.05 -3.05
CA TYR A 161 17.88 11.20 -3.44
C TYR A 161 17.66 12.45 -4.31
N ARG A 162 18.11 13.60 -3.83
CA ARG A 162 18.00 14.87 -4.58
C ARG A 162 18.70 14.84 -5.94
N LYS A 163 19.86 14.21 -6.02
CA LYS A 163 20.60 14.07 -7.31
C LYS A 163 19.86 13.17 -8.28
N LEU A 164 19.37 12.04 -7.79
CA LEU A 164 18.64 11.06 -8.59
C LEU A 164 17.33 11.62 -9.14
N THR A 165 16.64 12.41 -8.34
CA THR A 165 15.29 12.91 -8.63
C THR A 165 15.27 14.30 -9.25
N LYS A 166 16.42 14.99 -9.36
CA LYS A 166 16.52 16.39 -9.80
C LYS A 166 15.78 16.73 -11.10
N ASN A 167 15.74 15.80 -12.04
CA ASN A 167 15.11 16.01 -13.36
C ASN A 167 13.92 15.06 -13.58
N ALA A 168 13.43 14.44 -12.53
CA ALA A 168 12.26 13.59 -12.61
C ALA A 168 11.01 14.45 -12.80
N ASP A 169 10.16 14.07 -13.74
CA ASP A 169 8.90 14.74 -14.07
C ASP A 169 7.68 14.05 -13.44
N ASN A 170 7.92 12.93 -12.76
CA ASN A 170 6.90 12.11 -12.12
C ASN A 170 6.87 12.25 -10.57
N ILE A 171 7.54 13.25 -10.01
CA ILE A 171 7.51 13.54 -8.57
C ILE A 171 6.49 14.62 -8.26
N THR A 172 5.73 14.40 -7.21
CA THR A 172 4.78 15.36 -6.63
C THR A 172 5.07 15.51 -5.14
N HIS A 173 5.40 16.73 -4.74
CA HIS A 173 5.54 17.08 -3.33
C HIS A 173 4.17 17.29 -2.71
N LEU A 174 3.87 16.56 -1.63
CA LEU A 174 2.60 16.65 -0.92
C LEU A 174 2.69 17.60 0.27
N ASN A 175 1.65 18.38 0.48
CA ASN A 175 1.54 19.32 1.58
C ASN A 175 0.48 18.87 2.59
N ARG A 176 0.58 19.35 3.82
CA ARG A 176 -0.44 19.15 4.85
C ARG A 176 -1.81 19.58 4.34
N GLY A 177 -2.82 18.72 4.52
CA GLY A 177 -4.21 18.94 4.14
C GLY A 177 -4.54 18.57 2.70
N GLU A 178 -3.56 18.18 1.88
CA GLU A 178 -3.84 17.71 0.52
C GLU A 178 -4.52 16.34 0.51
N GLU A 179 -5.33 16.13 -0.51
CA GLU A 179 -6.05 14.89 -0.75
C GLU A 179 -5.84 14.45 -2.21
N LEU A 180 -5.72 13.14 -2.42
CA LEU A 180 -5.61 12.55 -3.75
C LEU A 180 -6.27 11.17 -3.78
N ASP A 181 -6.65 10.75 -4.98
CA ASP A 181 -7.21 9.43 -5.23
C ASP A 181 -6.25 8.60 -6.07
N LEU A 182 -5.87 7.44 -5.56
CA LEU A 182 -5.02 6.48 -6.25
C LEU A 182 -5.83 5.20 -6.50
N TYR A 183 -6.44 5.11 -7.69
CA TYR A 183 -7.21 3.93 -8.10
C TYR A 183 -8.34 3.55 -7.11
N GLY A 184 -9.04 4.56 -6.60
CA GLY A 184 -10.11 4.41 -5.61
C GLY A 184 -9.64 4.32 -4.15
N LEU A 185 -8.34 4.29 -3.90
CA LEU A 185 -7.76 4.49 -2.57
C LEU A 185 -7.67 5.99 -2.30
N HIS A 186 -8.46 6.49 -1.36
CA HIS A 186 -8.43 7.89 -0.98
C HIS A 186 -7.30 8.15 0.03
N ILE A 187 -6.41 9.07 -0.30
CA ILE A 187 -5.27 9.48 0.53
C ILE A 187 -5.53 10.90 1.03
N LYS A 188 -5.43 11.11 2.34
CA LYS A 188 -5.45 12.44 2.97
C LYS A 188 -4.20 12.66 3.80
N VAL A 189 -3.47 13.74 3.51
CA VAL A 189 -2.22 14.11 4.18
C VAL A 189 -2.51 14.93 5.43
N TYR A 190 -2.03 14.47 6.57
CA TYR A 190 -2.17 15.14 7.86
C TYR A 190 -0.91 15.89 8.29
N ASN A 191 0.27 15.45 7.84
CA ASN A 191 1.53 16.11 8.10
C ASN A 191 2.45 16.05 6.88
N ALA A 192 3.20 17.09 6.67
CA ALA A 192 4.33 17.20 5.74
C ALA A 192 5.25 18.30 6.24
N TYR A 193 6.46 18.41 5.66
CA TYR A 193 7.35 19.53 5.91
C TYR A 193 6.67 20.86 5.60
N ASP A 194 6.52 21.71 6.62
CA ASP A 194 5.90 23.02 6.51
C ASP A 194 6.45 23.99 7.56
N ARG A 195 5.88 25.20 7.62
CA ARG A 195 6.29 26.23 8.58
C ARG A 195 6.07 25.79 10.03
N TYR A 196 5.05 25.00 10.31
CA TYR A 196 4.81 24.52 11.67
C TYR A 196 5.91 23.55 12.13
N VAL A 197 6.31 22.62 11.26
CA VAL A 197 7.43 21.71 11.53
C VAL A 197 8.68 22.51 11.80
N LEU A 198 9.01 23.48 10.94
CA LEU A 198 10.19 24.34 11.09
C LEU A 198 10.25 25.11 12.43
N ASP A 199 9.11 25.54 12.93
CA ASP A 199 9.03 26.39 14.13
C ASP A 199 8.93 25.56 15.43
N ASN A 200 8.47 24.31 15.38
CA ASN A 200 8.15 23.52 16.57
C ASN A 200 8.94 22.21 16.71
N SER A 201 9.58 21.73 15.64
CA SER A 201 10.34 20.50 15.69
C SER A 201 11.74 20.71 16.26
N ASN A 202 12.20 19.74 17.04
CA ASN A 202 13.60 19.56 17.41
C ASN A 202 14.27 18.39 16.65
N ASP A 203 13.55 17.75 15.72
CA ASP A 203 14.04 16.70 14.83
C ASP A 203 13.34 16.83 13.47
N ILE A 204 13.83 17.83 12.71
CA ILE A 204 13.14 18.30 11.50
C ILE A 204 12.92 17.19 10.48
N THR A 205 13.90 16.31 10.30
CA THR A 205 13.81 15.26 9.28
C THR A 205 12.71 14.26 9.61
N ASN A 206 12.67 13.77 10.84
CA ASN A 206 11.61 12.86 11.32
C ASN A 206 10.24 13.52 11.33
N ASP A 207 10.13 14.72 11.92
CA ASP A 207 8.85 15.43 12.03
C ASP A 207 8.33 15.96 10.70
N SER A 208 9.15 15.95 9.64
CA SER A 208 8.76 16.24 8.26
C SER A 208 8.10 15.05 7.55
N SER A 209 7.97 13.92 8.22
CA SER A 209 7.32 12.74 7.65
C SER A 209 5.95 13.06 7.06
N LEU A 210 5.66 12.54 5.88
CA LEU A 210 4.29 12.46 5.41
C LEU A 210 3.50 11.58 6.37
N VAL A 211 2.57 12.19 7.10
CA VAL A 211 1.51 11.44 7.81
C VAL A 211 0.28 11.48 6.95
N PHE A 212 -0.21 10.32 6.56
CA PHE A 212 -1.38 10.25 5.71
C PHE A 212 -2.28 9.08 6.06
N LYS A 213 -3.57 9.26 5.79
CA LYS A 213 -4.56 8.19 5.90
C LYS A 213 -4.92 7.68 4.52
N ALA A 214 -4.77 6.37 4.33
CA ALA A 214 -5.29 5.64 3.19
C ALA A 214 -6.64 5.03 3.56
N SER A 215 -7.68 5.33 2.78
CA SER A 215 -9.06 4.90 3.03
C SER A 215 -9.66 4.22 1.81
N TYR A 216 -10.34 3.10 2.04
CA TYR A 216 -11.13 2.41 1.03
C TYR A 216 -12.40 1.86 1.66
N GLY A 217 -13.56 2.17 1.07
CA GLY A 217 -14.85 1.79 1.66
C GLY A 217 -15.02 2.33 3.08
N ASN A 218 -15.19 1.44 4.05
CA ASN A 218 -15.34 1.79 5.46
C ASN A 218 -14.07 1.57 6.29
N SER A 219 -12.99 1.16 5.66
CA SER A 219 -11.73 0.84 6.31
C SER A 219 -10.66 1.90 6.03
N SER A 220 -9.76 2.11 6.98
CA SER A 220 -8.65 3.04 6.81
C SER A 220 -7.42 2.64 7.62
N MET A 221 -6.25 3.04 7.12
CA MET A 221 -4.99 2.96 7.82
C MET A 221 -4.28 4.30 7.78
N ILE A 222 -3.67 4.70 8.91
CA ILE A 222 -2.78 5.85 8.98
C ILE A 222 -1.34 5.37 8.95
N PHE A 223 -0.55 5.97 8.06
CA PHE A 223 0.90 5.85 8.00
C PHE A 223 1.49 7.10 8.64
N CYS A 224 2.40 6.92 9.58
CA CYS A 224 2.98 8.02 10.34
C CYS A 224 4.43 8.35 9.96
N GLY A 225 5.11 7.47 9.19
CA GLY A 225 6.56 7.59 9.04
C GLY A 225 7.24 7.66 10.39
N ASP A 226 8.14 8.60 10.56
CA ASP A 226 8.89 8.76 11.80
C ASP A 226 8.54 10.04 12.58
N ILE A 227 7.34 10.55 12.36
CA ILE A 227 6.82 11.67 13.13
C ILE A 227 6.84 11.38 14.64
N LYS A 228 7.17 12.37 15.44
CA LYS A 228 7.33 12.25 16.88
C LYS A 228 6.30 13.09 17.66
N TYR A 229 6.28 12.90 18.97
CA TYR A 229 5.32 13.53 19.90
C TYR A 229 5.23 15.06 19.79
N GLN A 230 6.27 15.75 19.30
CA GLN A 230 6.23 17.20 19.14
C GLN A 230 5.15 17.69 18.16
N MET A 231 4.74 16.80 17.24
CA MET A 231 3.71 17.13 16.24
C MET A 231 2.31 16.66 16.65
N GLU A 232 2.13 16.03 17.83
CA GLU A 232 0.87 15.50 18.29
C GLU A 232 -0.21 16.57 18.44
N ASP A 233 0.15 17.70 19.08
CA ASP A 233 -0.80 18.78 19.36
C ASP A 233 -1.44 19.33 18.08
N ILE A 234 -0.62 19.63 17.07
CA ILE A 234 -1.13 20.16 15.79
C ILE A 234 -2.04 19.17 15.06
N LEU A 235 -1.68 17.88 15.09
CA LEU A 235 -2.50 16.84 14.47
C LEU A 235 -3.85 16.73 15.17
N THR A 236 -3.84 16.73 16.50
CA THR A 236 -5.05 16.64 17.32
C THR A 236 -5.92 17.88 17.17
N GLU A 237 -5.32 19.08 17.16
CA GLU A 237 -6.05 20.35 17.00
C GLU A 237 -6.72 20.47 15.63
N LEU A 238 -5.98 20.17 14.56
CA LEU A 238 -6.48 20.36 13.21
C LEU A 238 -7.45 19.26 12.77
N TYR A 239 -7.22 18.02 13.17
CA TYR A 239 -7.92 16.88 12.59
C TYR A 239 -8.79 16.10 13.56
N GLY A 240 -8.50 16.12 14.85
CA GLY A 240 -9.35 15.54 15.91
C GLY A 240 -9.92 14.16 15.54
N SER A 241 -11.24 14.08 15.38
CA SER A 241 -11.91 12.80 15.05
C SER A 241 -11.61 12.27 13.64
N GLU A 242 -11.04 13.06 12.74
CA GLU A 242 -10.61 12.57 11.43
C GLU A 242 -9.43 11.60 11.53
N LEU A 243 -8.67 11.63 12.65
CA LEU A 243 -7.59 10.68 12.93
C LEU A 243 -8.09 9.28 13.29
N ARG A 244 -9.40 9.07 13.44
CA ARG A 244 -9.93 7.73 13.69
C ARG A 244 -9.68 6.81 12.50
N CYS A 245 -9.19 5.58 12.79
CA CYS A 245 -8.84 4.60 11.78
C CYS A 245 -8.99 3.17 12.30
N GLY A 246 -8.99 2.20 11.40
CA GLY A 246 -9.00 0.79 11.79
C GLY A 246 -7.61 0.26 12.10
N CYS A 247 -6.58 0.82 11.44
CA CYS A 247 -5.18 0.48 11.63
C CYS A 247 -4.31 1.75 11.63
N ILE A 248 -3.19 1.73 12.38
CA ILE A 248 -2.18 2.79 12.36
C ILE A 248 -0.78 2.19 12.44
N GLN A 249 0.15 2.73 11.66
CA GLN A 249 1.58 2.53 11.86
C GLN A 249 2.03 3.46 12.98
N ALA A 250 2.71 2.92 13.98
CA ALA A 250 3.28 3.73 15.06
C ALA A 250 4.41 4.62 14.52
N GLY A 251 4.36 5.92 14.81
CA GLY A 251 5.39 6.85 14.40
C GLY A 251 6.77 6.47 14.95
N HIS A 252 7.82 6.79 14.24
CA HIS A 252 9.21 6.57 14.63
C HIS A 252 9.47 5.16 15.18
N HIS A 253 8.94 4.17 14.47
CA HIS A 253 9.05 2.74 14.83
C HIS A 253 8.55 2.40 16.25
N GLY A 254 7.65 3.22 16.80
CA GLY A 254 7.14 3.10 18.18
C GLY A 254 8.00 3.78 19.23
N ASN A 255 9.17 4.35 18.88
CA ASN A 255 10.05 5.01 19.84
C ASN A 255 9.86 6.53 19.82
N TRP A 256 9.67 7.15 21.00
CA TRP A 256 9.39 8.60 21.13
C TRP A 256 8.29 9.10 20.18
N SER A 257 7.36 8.21 19.92
CA SER A 257 6.20 8.42 19.09
C SER A 257 5.14 9.27 19.80
N PHE A 258 3.91 9.24 19.33
CA PHE A 258 2.79 9.90 20.01
C PHE A 258 2.49 9.30 21.38
N SER A 259 1.73 10.03 22.19
CA SER A 259 1.28 9.57 23.51
C SER A 259 0.34 8.36 23.41
N ASP A 260 0.22 7.61 24.50
CA ASP A 260 -0.78 6.54 24.63
C ASP A 260 -2.21 7.05 24.38
N GLU A 261 -2.50 8.27 24.85
CA GLU A 261 -3.80 8.92 24.65
C GLU A 261 -4.09 9.19 23.18
N PHE A 262 -3.09 9.58 22.40
CA PHE A 262 -3.25 9.75 20.96
C PHE A 262 -3.66 8.44 20.29
N TYR A 263 -2.96 7.33 20.57
CA TYR A 263 -3.33 6.02 20.02
C TYR A 263 -4.70 5.56 20.45
N ASP A 264 -5.05 5.72 21.73
CA ASP A 264 -6.38 5.42 22.25
C ASP A 264 -7.48 6.20 21.50
N ASN A 265 -7.25 7.48 21.22
CA ASN A 265 -8.21 8.37 20.54
C ASN A 265 -8.37 8.02 19.03
N THR A 266 -7.38 7.40 18.39
CA THR A 266 -7.54 6.92 17.01
C THR A 266 -8.57 5.80 16.89
N GLY A 267 -8.79 5.05 17.97
CA GLY A 267 -9.69 3.90 18.02
C GLY A 267 -9.22 2.75 17.11
N ALA A 268 -7.94 2.71 16.74
CA ALA A 268 -7.38 1.66 15.93
C ALA A 268 -7.47 0.30 16.64
N SER A 269 -7.96 -0.71 15.94
CA SER A 269 -7.99 -2.10 16.44
C SER A 269 -6.71 -2.84 16.18
N THR A 270 -5.85 -2.29 15.30
CA THR A 270 -4.56 -2.86 14.92
C THR A 270 -3.51 -1.75 14.86
N VAL A 271 -2.35 -1.99 15.44
CA VAL A 271 -1.19 -1.09 15.37
C VAL A 271 0.01 -1.87 14.81
N PHE A 272 0.65 -1.32 13.79
CA PHE A 272 1.90 -1.82 13.26
C PHE A 272 3.07 -1.07 13.87
N ILE A 273 4.06 -1.78 14.40
CA ILE A 273 5.29 -1.22 14.96
C ILE A 273 6.47 -1.73 14.13
N ASP A 274 7.21 -0.82 13.49
CA ASP A 274 8.29 -1.14 12.56
C ASP A 274 9.61 -1.44 13.29
N SER A 275 9.54 -2.32 14.28
CA SER A 275 10.64 -2.65 15.18
C SER A 275 10.92 -4.15 15.29
N PRO A 276 12.22 -4.53 15.35
CA PRO A 276 12.64 -5.91 15.49
C PRO A 276 12.50 -6.43 16.93
N ALA A 277 12.61 -7.75 17.09
CA ALA A 277 12.43 -8.44 18.36
C ALA A 277 13.31 -7.90 19.50
N TRP A 278 14.55 -7.51 19.22
CA TRP A 278 15.44 -7.01 20.26
C TRP A 278 15.02 -5.66 20.85
N ILE A 279 14.22 -4.87 20.12
CA ILE A 279 13.55 -3.68 20.66
C ILE A 279 12.25 -4.08 21.36
N MET A 280 11.42 -4.89 20.69
CA MET A 280 10.09 -5.25 21.18
C MET A 280 10.08 -6.15 22.41
N GLN A 281 11.23 -6.66 22.85
CA GLN A 281 11.40 -7.52 24.03
C GLN A 281 12.23 -6.86 25.14
N ASP A 282 12.62 -5.60 24.98
CA ASP A 282 13.44 -4.89 25.95
C ASP A 282 12.72 -3.64 26.44
N SER A 283 12.36 -3.64 27.73
CA SER A 283 11.64 -2.54 28.41
C SER A 283 12.43 -1.21 28.49
N GLN A 284 13.68 -1.19 28.02
CA GLN A 284 14.40 0.09 27.87
C GLN A 284 13.94 0.90 26.66
N TYR A 285 13.22 0.29 25.73
CA TYR A 285 12.71 0.97 24.52
C TYR A 285 11.27 1.42 24.68
N PRO A 286 10.91 2.67 24.35
CA PRO A 286 9.55 3.17 24.37
C PRO A 286 8.57 2.34 23.51
N ALA A 287 9.04 1.75 22.40
CA ALA A 287 8.23 0.89 21.57
C ALA A 287 7.69 -0.36 22.30
N TYR A 288 8.47 -0.91 23.27
CA TYR A 288 8.00 -1.98 24.13
C TYR A 288 6.85 -1.51 25.03
N GLU A 289 7.01 -0.34 25.70
CA GLU A 289 6.00 0.21 26.60
C GLU A 289 4.70 0.52 25.83
N LEU A 290 4.80 1.14 24.66
CA LEU A 290 3.66 1.38 23.77
C LEU A 290 2.95 0.06 23.40
N ALA A 291 3.71 -0.96 23.03
CA ALA A 291 3.13 -2.26 22.68
C ALA A 291 2.36 -2.91 23.84
N GLU A 292 2.91 -2.84 25.05
CA GLU A 292 2.23 -3.38 26.23
C GLU A 292 0.97 -2.59 26.56
N HIS A 293 1.00 -1.24 26.54
CA HIS A 293 -0.19 -0.41 26.71
C HIS A 293 -1.30 -0.80 25.71
N LEU A 294 -0.96 -0.89 24.42
CA LEU A 294 -1.92 -1.25 23.37
C LEU A 294 -2.52 -2.63 23.57
N LYS A 295 -1.71 -3.63 23.94
CA LYS A 295 -2.18 -4.99 24.24
C LYS A 295 -3.11 -5.02 25.45
N GLU A 296 -2.83 -4.25 26.51
CA GLU A 296 -3.72 -4.12 27.67
C GLU A 296 -5.09 -3.54 27.30
N LYS A 297 -5.15 -2.67 26.28
CA LYS A 297 -6.39 -2.12 25.71
C LYS A 297 -7.09 -3.08 24.73
N GLY A 298 -6.53 -4.25 24.48
CA GLY A 298 -7.08 -5.25 23.55
C GLY A 298 -6.81 -4.93 22.07
N VAL A 299 -5.86 -4.03 21.78
CA VAL A 299 -5.41 -3.72 20.43
C VAL A 299 -4.47 -4.82 19.92
N THR A 300 -4.63 -5.20 18.67
CA THR A 300 -3.71 -6.12 18.02
C THR A 300 -2.43 -5.40 17.62
N VAL A 301 -1.32 -5.73 18.29
CA VAL A 301 0.01 -5.21 17.94
C VAL A 301 0.71 -6.19 17.00
N LYS A 302 1.24 -5.67 15.90
CA LYS A 302 2.02 -6.40 14.90
C LYS A 302 3.37 -5.72 14.71
N ASP A 303 4.44 -6.48 14.85
CA ASP A 303 5.81 -6.01 14.72
C ASP A 303 6.62 -6.91 13.77
N PHE A 304 7.92 -6.73 13.69
CA PHE A 304 8.78 -7.50 12.81
C PHE A 304 8.97 -8.97 13.22
N THR A 305 8.48 -9.40 14.38
CA THR A 305 8.54 -10.82 14.80
C THR A 305 7.52 -11.67 14.05
N THR A 306 6.52 -11.07 13.42
CA THR A 306 5.41 -11.74 12.73
C THR A 306 5.28 -11.38 11.25
N THR A 307 6.27 -10.66 10.68
CA THR A 307 6.22 -10.24 9.27
C THR A 307 6.31 -11.41 8.28
N PRO A 308 5.71 -11.30 7.07
CA PRO A 308 4.92 -10.13 6.65
C PRO A 308 3.59 -10.02 7.39
N ASN A 309 3.27 -8.81 7.89
CA ASN A 309 2.00 -8.51 8.52
C ASN A 309 1.04 -7.92 7.51
N VAL A 310 -0.24 -8.29 7.57
CA VAL A 310 -1.25 -7.88 6.60
C VAL A 310 -2.41 -7.19 7.28
N TYR A 311 -2.91 -6.13 6.65
CA TYR A 311 -4.17 -5.44 6.97
C TYR A 311 -5.00 -5.23 5.70
N GLN A 312 -6.32 -5.42 5.79
CA GLN A 312 -7.23 -5.29 4.64
C GLN A 312 -8.06 -4.01 4.77
N LEU A 313 -8.16 -3.26 3.65
CA LEU A 313 -9.07 -2.13 3.48
C LEU A 313 -10.23 -2.55 2.56
N TYR A 314 -11.50 -2.48 3.02
CA TYR A 314 -12.72 -2.83 2.28
C TYR A 314 -13.97 -2.10 2.77
#